data_240ce0b6f6c51097f1f14a7517a4fd59
#
_entry.id   240ce0b6f6c51097f1f14a7517a4fd59
#
_cell.length_a   1.000
_cell.length_b   1.000
_cell.length_c   1.000
_cell.angle_alpha   90.00
_cell.angle_beta   90.00
_cell.angle_gamma   90.00
#
_symmetry.space_group_name_H-M   'P 1'
#
loop_
_entity.id
_entity.type
_entity.pdbx_description
1 polymer ?
#
loop_
_entity_poly.entity_id
_entity_poly.type
_entity_poly.pdbx_seq_one_letter_code
_entity_poly.pdbx_strand_id
1 'polypeptide(L)'
;DVARRILNPKAITNDSVIAKTYTFALKEGFVIDGTSGFELQPFDEVYVRKSPGYSHQQNIQVEGNVMFAGTYTLSSKNERLSDIIKKAGGVTDLAYVPGARLERRITPDERLRMQTVIKMAQMQSGKKDSLDMKKLDLGDTYYVGIELDKALKEPGGDADLVLREFDRIIVPEYNGTVKISGDVMYPNTVAYEKGRKAGWYINQAGGWGNRAKKS
;
A
#
# COMPACT_ATOMS: atom_id res chain seq x y z
N ASP A 1 10.43 28.68 -12.03
CA ASP A 1 11.11 29.86 -11.48
C ASP A 1 12.43 30.06 -12.18
N VAL A 2 12.83 31.32 -12.36
CA VAL A 2 14.17 31.69 -12.84
C VAL A 2 14.81 32.54 -11.77
N ALA A 3 16.00 32.20 -11.35
CA ALA A 3 16.80 32.98 -10.42
C ALA A 3 17.95 33.64 -11.19
N ARG A 4 18.01 34.96 -11.13
CA ARG A 4 19.06 35.76 -11.74
C ARG A 4 19.93 36.39 -10.68
N ARG A 5 21.22 36.06 -10.69
CA ARG A 5 22.21 36.65 -9.76
C ARG A 5 22.38 38.12 -10.04
N ILE A 6 22.34 38.95 -9.00
CA ILE A 6 22.69 40.36 -9.09
C ILE A 6 24.18 40.49 -8.79
N LEU A 7 24.94 40.95 -9.78
CA LEU A 7 26.35 41.27 -9.63
C LEU A 7 26.47 42.78 -9.48
N ASN A 8 26.91 43.24 -8.30
CA ASN A 8 27.26 44.64 -8.10
C ASN A 8 28.78 44.75 -7.85
N PRO A 9 29.59 44.86 -8.93
CA PRO A 9 31.04 44.86 -8.81
C PRO A 9 31.63 46.11 -8.08
N LYS A 10 30.79 47.12 -7.82
CA LYS A 10 31.17 48.34 -7.09
C LYS A 10 30.63 48.41 -5.66
N ALA A 11 29.99 47.35 -5.18
CA ALA A 11 29.47 47.34 -3.82
C ALA A 11 30.63 47.23 -2.83
N ILE A 12 30.78 48.25 -2.02
CA ILE A 12 31.74 48.31 -0.90
C ILE A 12 31.11 47.81 0.39
N THR A 13 29.76 47.69 0.42
CA THR A 13 28.98 47.18 1.53
C THR A 13 28.23 45.93 1.14
N ASN A 14 27.94 45.07 2.12
CA ASN A 14 27.17 43.83 1.93
C ASN A 14 25.77 44.20 1.46
N ASP A 15 25.50 43.99 0.17
CA ASP A 15 24.16 44.24 -0.39
C ASP A 15 23.22 43.16 0.09
N SER A 16 22.06 43.51 0.62
CA SER A 16 21.04 42.57 1.14
C SER A 16 20.35 41.75 0.04
N VAL A 17 20.49 42.19 -1.22
CA VAL A 17 19.86 41.53 -2.37
C VAL A 17 20.90 40.80 -3.18
N ILE A 18 20.84 39.47 -3.14
CA ILE A 18 21.81 38.56 -3.81
C ILE A 18 21.29 37.99 -5.14
N ALA A 19 19.98 37.91 -5.31
CA ALA A 19 19.36 37.40 -6.51
C ALA A 19 17.95 37.98 -6.71
N LYS A 20 17.53 38.06 -7.98
CA LYS A 20 16.17 38.38 -8.37
C LYS A 20 15.48 37.13 -8.89
N THR A 21 14.32 36.81 -8.37
CA THR A 21 13.55 35.65 -8.77
C THR A 21 12.37 36.05 -9.63
N TYR A 22 12.10 35.26 -10.68
CA TYR A 22 10.96 35.41 -11.56
C TYR A 22 10.18 34.10 -11.54
N THR A 23 8.89 34.16 -11.28
CA THR A 23 8.02 32.99 -11.24
C THR A 23 7.07 33.04 -12.42
N PHE A 24 7.02 31.94 -13.19
CA PHE A 24 6.17 31.79 -14.35
C PHE A 24 5.29 30.54 -14.17
N ALA A 25 4.02 30.63 -14.59
CA ALA A 25 3.15 29.48 -14.73
C ALA A 25 3.32 28.87 -16.13
N LEU A 26 3.49 27.54 -16.20
CA LEU A 26 3.43 26.80 -17.45
C LEU A 26 1.97 26.47 -17.75
N LYS A 27 1.44 26.98 -18.85
CA LYS A 27 0.12 26.63 -19.38
C LYS A 27 0.23 25.50 -20.43
N GLU A 28 -0.92 25.00 -20.87
CA GLU A 28 -0.99 24.00 -21.96
C GLU A 28 -0.16 24.42 -23.16
N GLY A 29 0.64 23.49 -23.70
CA GLY A 29 1.52 23.75 -24.82
C GLY A 29 2.86 24.39 -24.48
N PHE A 30 3.28 24.38 -23.20
CA PHE A 30 4.54 24.94 -22.72
C PHE A 30 4.65 26.48 -22.91
N VAL A 31 3.52 27.16 -23.03
CA VAL A 31 3.51 28.62 -23.04
C VAL A 31 3.79 29.14 -21.64
N ILE A 32 4.87 29.89 -21.48
CA ILE A 32 5.19 30.57 -20.23
C ILE A 32 4.21 31.75 -20.10
N ASP A 33 3.29 31.66 -19.12
CA ASP A 33 2.39 32.77 -18.80
C ASP A 33 3.13 33.73 -17.89
N GLY A 34 3.72 34.71 -18.46
CA GLY A 34 4.54 35.70 -17.79
C GLY A 34 4.76 36.92 -18.68
N THR A 35 5.73 37.74 -18.34
CA THR A 35 6.09 38.91 -19.13
C THR A 35 6.47 38.48 -20.55
N SER A 36 5.71 38.93 -21.54
CA SER A 36 6.04 38.75 -22.95
C SER A 36 7.48 39.25 -23.21
N GLY A 37 8.32 38.38 -23.81
CA GLY A 37 9.71 38.75 -24.13
C GLY A 37 10.72 38.57 -23.01
N PHE A 38 10.41 37.72 -22.00
CA PHE A 38 11.41 37.37 -20.98
C PHE A 38 12.54 36.53 -21.61
N GLU A 39 13.73 37.07 -21.63
CA GLU A 39 14.93 36.43 -22.15
C GLU A 39 15.83 35.95 -21.02
N LEU A 40 16.32 34.69 -21.15
CA LEU A 40 17.32 34.17 -20.26
C LEU A 40 18.67 34.85 -20.51
N GLN A 41 19.40 35.10 -19.44
CA GLN A 41 20.73 35.67 -19.46
C GLN A 41 21.76 34.62 -18.99
N PRO A 42 23.04 34.79 -19.36
CA PRO A 42 24.10 33.96 -18.82
C PRO A 42 24.08 33.93 -17.31
N PHE A 43 24.28 32.73 -16.71
CA PHE A 43 24.22 32.46 -15.27
C PHE A 43 22.82 32.54 -14.61
N ASP A 44 21.73 32.63 -15.39
CA ASP A 44 20.41 32.39 -14.84
C ASP A 44 20.25 30.91 -14.47
N GLU A 45 19.64 30.64 -13.32
CA GLU A 45 19.27 29.31 -12.90
C GLU A 45 17.79 29.07 -13.10
N VAL A 46 17.43 28.02 -13.85
CA VAL A 46 16.03 27.69 -14.16
C VAL A 46 15.57 26.48 -13.35
N TYR A 47 14.58 26.64 -12.49
CA TYR A 47 13.99 25.60 -11.67
C TYR A 47 12.62 25.20 -12.19
N VAL A 48 12.50 23.98 -12.73
CA VAL A 48 11.23 23.39 -13.14
C VAL A 48 10.70 22.51 -12.01
N ARG A 49 9.56 22.88 -11.43
CA ARG A 49 8.93 22.15 -10.34
C ARG A 49 7.73 21.35 -10.85
N LYS A 50 7.54 20.16 -10.30
CA LYS A 50 6.30 19.41 -10.56
C LYS A 50 5.12 20.18 -10.00
N SER A 51 4.03 20.23 -10.76
CA SER A 51 2.76 20.72 -10.26
C SER A 51 2.28 19.87 -9.07
N PRO A 52 1.85 20.46 -7.95
CA PRO A 52 1.26 19.69 -6.85
C PRO A 52 0.03 18.89 -7.26
N GLY A 53 -0.68 19.36 -8.29
CA GLY A 53 -1.84 18.68 -8.84
C GLY A 53 -1.51 17.55 -9.82
N TYR A 54 -0.23 17.41 -10.23
CA TYR A 54 0.16 16.34 -11.15
C TYR A 54 0.26 15.01 -10.38
N SER A 55 -0.54 14.05 -10.80
CA SER A 55 -0.43 12.66 -10.39
C SER A 55 -0.27 11.79 -11.63
N HIS A 56 0.70 10.88 -11.64
CA HIS A 56 0.74 9.85 -12.67
C HIS A 56 -0.42 8.86 -12.45
N GLN A 57 -0.75 8.15 -13.49
CA GLN A 57 -1.77 7.11 -13.44
C GLN A 57 -1.39 6.04 -12.42
N GLN A 58 -2.28 5.77 -11.46
CA GLN A 58 -2.09 4.78 -10.41
C GLN A 58 -3.00 3.59 -10.66
N ASN A 59 -2.44 2.40 -10.60
CA ASN A 59 -3.16 1.17 -10.86
C ASN A 59 -3.15 0.27 -9.62
N ILE A 60 -4.24 -0.49 -9.49
CA ILE A 60 -4.41 -1.54 -8.50
C ILE A 60 -4.83 -2.84 -9.20
N GLN A 61 -4.80 -3.95 -8.48
CA GLN A 61 -5.17 -5.26 -9.00
C GLN A 61 -6.33 -5.86 -8.20
N VAL A 62 -7.29 -6.45 -8.88
CA VAL A 62 -8.41 -7.18 -8.26
C VAL A 62 -8.36 -8.61 -8.76
N GLU A 63 -8.33 -9.57 -7.84
CA GLU A 63 -8.16 -10.99 -8.12
C GLU A 63 -9.20 -11.86 -7.39
N GLY A 64 -9.43 -13.03 -7.95
CA GLY A 64 -10.32 -14.05 -7.38
C GLY A 64 -11.77 -13.87 -7.80
N ASN A 65 -12.69 -14.10 -6.87
CA ASN A 65 -14.12 -14.24 -7.13
C ASN A 65 -14.86 -12.90 -7.18
N VAL A 66 -14.53 -12.09 -8.18
CA VAL A 66 -15.24 -10.88 -8.61
C VAL A 66 -15.70 -11.09 -10.05
N MET A 67 -16.70 -10.35 -10.51
CA MET A 67 -17.24 -10.52 -11.88
C MET A 67 -16.19 -10.24 -12.95
N PHE A 68 -15.37 -9.19 -12.77
CA PHE A 68 -14.32 -8.82 -13.71
C PHE A 68 -12.99 -8.63 -12.95
N ALA A 69 -12.25 -9.71 -12.79
CA ALA A 69 -10.89 -9.65 -12.24
C ALA A 69 -9.93 -8.97 -13.22
N GLY A 70 -8.97 -8.18 -12.70
CA GLY A 70 -8.00 -7.50 -13.55
C GLY A 70 -7.39 -6.27 -12.91
N THR A 71 -6.75 -5.46 -13.74
CA THR A 71 -6.12 -4.20 -13.33
C THR A 71 -7.10 -3.04 -13.47
N TYR A 72 -7.19 -2.22 -12.45
CA TYR A 72 -8.04 -1.03 -12.38
C TYR A 72 -7.21 0.21 -12.11
N THR A 73 -7.52 1.28 -12.84
CA THR A 73 -6.91 2.59 -12.61
C THR A 73 -7.70 3.35 -11.56
N LEU A 74 -6.99 3.92 -10.59
CA LEU A 74 -7.58 4.82 -9.61
C LEU A 74 -7.92 6.16 -10.28
N SER A 75 -9.18 6.53 -10.27
CA SER A 75 -9.69 7.78 -10.85
C SER A 75 -9.53 8.98 -9.90
N SER A 76 -9.35 8.74 -8.61
CA SER A 76 -9.11 9.75 -7.59
C SER A 76 -8.16 9.26 -6.51
N LYS A 77 -7.55 10.20 -5.77
CA LYS A 77 -6.68 9.88 -4.62
C LYS A 77 -7.42 9.27 -3.43
N ASN A 78 -8.73 9.40 -3.39
CA ASN A 78 -9.58 8.96 -2.29
C ASN A 78 -10.47 7.78 -2.70
N GLU A 79 -10.15 7.11 -3.79
CA GLU A 79 -10.93 5.96 -4.25
C GLU A 79 -10.82 4.80 -3.26
N ARG A 80 -11.95 4.19 -2.97
CA ARG A 80 -12.09 3.24 -1.88
C ARG A 80 -12.29 1.81 -2.38
N LEU A 81 -12.21 0.87 -1.45
CA LEU A 81 -12.38 -0.56 -1.69
C LEU A 81 -13.74 -0.85 -2.34
N SER A 82 -14.82 -0.27 -1.83
CA SER A 82 -16.19 -0.45 -2.36
C SER A 82 -16.32 0.06 -3.79
N ASP A 83 -15.68 1.18 -4.13
CA ASP A 83 -15.73 1.78 -5.47
C ASP A 83 -15.13 0.84 -6.50
N ILE A 84 -13.98 0.25 -6.18
CA ILE A 84 -13.25 -0.65 -7.08
C ILE A 84 -13.98 -1.98 -7.23
N ILE A 85 -14.48 -2.56 -6.15
CA ILE A 85 -15.29 -3.80 -6.24
C ILE A 85 -16.55 -3.56 -7.06
N LYS A 86 -17.19 -2.40 -6.93
CA LYS A 86 -18.33 -2.01 -7.78
C LYS A 86 -17.93 -1.88 -9.26
N LYS A 87 -16.77 -1.27 -9.57
CA LYS A 87 -16.21 -1.23 -10.93
C LYS A 87 -15.91 -2.62 -11.48
N ALA A 88 -15.47 -3.55 -10.61
CA ALA A 88 -15.25 -4.96 -10.94
C ALA A 88 -16.55 -5.77 -11.08
N GLY A 89 -17.73 -5.12 -11.08
CA GLY A 89 -19.02 -5.77 -11.23
C GLY A 89 -19.54 -6.45 -9.97
N GLY A 90 -18.89 -6.25 -8.82
CA GLY A 90 -19.23 -6.92 -7.56
C GLY A 90 -18.51 -8.26 -7.38
N VAL A 91 -18.84 -8.93 -6.27
CA VAL A 91 -18.36 -10.29 -5.96
C VAL A 91 -19.28 -11.34 -6.58
N THR A 92 -18.75 -12.50 -6.92
CA THR A 92 -19.53 -13.63 -7.44
C THR A 92 -20.22 -14.40 -6.31
N ASP A 93 -21.18 -15.28 -6.66
CA ASP A 93 -21.86 -16.15 -5.70
C ASP A 93 -20.92 -17.16 -5.01
N LEU A 94 -19.78 -17.45 -5.63
CA LEU A 94 -18.75 -18.34 -5.07
C LEU A 94 -17.72 -17.59 -4.20
N ALA A 95 -17.87 -16.28 -4.04
CA ALA A 95 -16.92 -15.47 -3.28
C ALA A 95 -17.01 -15.73 -1.77
N TYR A 96 -15.87 -15.96 -1.14
CA TYR A 96 -15.76 -15.97 0.31
C TYR A 96 -15.37 -14.57 0.82
N VAL A 97 -16.37 -13.70 0.91
CA VAL A 97 -16.20 -12.29 1.28
C VAL A 97 -15.49 -12.10 2.63
N PRO A 98 -15.77 -12.88 3.71
CA PRO A 98 -15.03 -12.77 4.97
C PRO A 98 -13.55 -13.13 4.88
N GLY A 99 -13.14 -13.85 3.85
CA GLY A 99 -11.75 -14.21 3.59
C GLY A 99 -11.02 -13.24 2.66
N ALA A 100 -11.69 -12.19 2.24
CA ALA A 100 -11.08 -11.18 1.40
C ALA A 100 -9.92 -10.49 2.13
N ARG A 101 -8.87 -10.16 1.38
CA ARG A 101 -7.69 -9.51 1.91
C ARG A 101 -7.13 -8.51 0.92
N LEU A 102 -6.46 -7.51 1.47
CA LEU A 102 -5.73 -6.51 0.71
C LEU A 102 -4.24 -6.76 0.90
N GLU A 103 -3.52 -6.93 -0.19
CA GLU A 103 -2.06 -6.94 -0.21
C GLU A 103 -1.57 -5.55 -0.58
N ARG A 104 -0.74 -4.97 0.26
CA ARG A 104 -0.27 -3.58 0.13
C ARG A 104 1.25 -3.52 0.10
N ARG A 105 1.79 -2.68 -0.76
CA ARG A 105 3.23 -2.48 -0.85
C ARG A 105 3.74 -1.71 0.36
N ILE A 106 4.86 -2.18 0.93
CA ILE A 106 5.53 -1.52 2.05
C ILE A 106 6.23 -0.26 1.54
N THR A 107 5.89 0.89 2.13
CA THR A 107 6.61 2.13 1.87
C THR A 107 7.95 2.15 2.60
N PRO A 108 8.93 2.97 2.15
CA PRO A 108 10.22 3.12 2.86
C PRO A 108 10.04 3.49 4.34
N ASP A 109 9.10 4.38 4.66
CA ASP A 109 8.81 4.81 6.03
C ASP A 109 8.19 3.71 6.88
N GLU A 110 7.26 2.91 6.30
CA GLU A 110 6.67 1.75 6.97
C GLU A 110 7.73 0.68 7.22
N ARG A 111 8.63 0.44 6.26
CA ARG A 111 9.75 -0.48 6.41
C ARG A 111 10.66 -0.08 7.56
N LEU A 112 11.02 1.20 7.65
CA LEU A 112 11.84 1.72 8.74
C LEU A 112 11.18 1.54 10.11
N ARG A 113 9.87 1.82 10.21
CA ARG A 113 9.10 1.61 11.46
C ARG A 113 9.07 0.14 11.85
N MET A 114 8.81 -0.78 10.92
CA MET A 114 8.84 -2.22 11.17
C MET A 114 10.20 -2.69 11.68
N GLN A 115 11.29 -2.25 11.06
CA GLN A 115 12.64 -2.54 11.50
C GLN A 115 12.91 -2.04 12.91
N THR A 116 12.45 -0.83 13.24
CA THR A 116 12.61 -0.24 14.57
C THR A 116 11.85 -1.04 15.64
N VAL A 117 10.61 -1.44 15.36
CA VAL A 117 9.79 -2.26 16.28
C VAL A 117 10.46 -3.61 16.54
N ILE A 118 10.94 -4.28 15.49
CA ILE A 118 11.64 -5.56 15.63
C ILE A 118 12.91 -5.41 16.47
N LYS A 119 13.70 -4.35 16.23
CA LYS A 119 14.89 -4.05 17.01
C LYS A 119 14.58 -3.83 18.48
N MET A 120 13.51 -3.09 18.80
CA MET A 120 13.07 -2.86 20.18
C MET A 120 12.62 -4.17 20.85
N ALA A 121 11.85 -5.01 20.16
CA ALA A 121 11.40 -6.29 20.67
C ALA A 121 12.59 -7.24 20.94
N GLN A 122 13.63 -7.24 20.11
CA GLN A 122 14.85 -8.00 20.33
C GLN A 122 15.61 -7.53 21.58
N MET A 123 15.73 -6.21 21.79
CA MET A 123 16.36 -5.64 22.96
C MET A 123 15.65 -6.05 24.27
N GLN A 124 14.31 -6.13 24.24
CA GLN A 124 13.50 -6.53 25.40
C GLN A 124 13.56 -8.04 25.69
N SER A 125 13.77 -8.87 24.68
CA SER A 125 13.76 -10.34 24.83
C SER A 125 15.03 -10.90 25.45
N GLY A 126 16.09 -10.10 25.64
CA GLY A 126 17.35 -10.52 26.30
C GLY A 126 18.11 -11.64 25.59
N LYS A 127 17.61 -12.14 24.45
CA LYS A 127 18.29 -13.17 23.63
C LYS A 127 19.38 -12.51 22.82
N LYS A 128 20.63 -12.89 23.10
CA LYS A 128 21.84 -12.47 22.38
C LYS A 128 21.93 -12.96 20.91
N ASP A 129 20.98 -13.75 20.44
CA ASP A 129 20.87 -14.05 19.01
C ASP A 129 20.35 -12.82 18.27
N SER A 130 21.29 -11.96 17.93
CA SER A 130 21.06 -10.86 17.01
C SER A 130 20.68 -11.47 15.67
N LEU A 131 19.38 -11.57 15.40
CA LEU A 131 18.90 -11.77 14.03
C LEU A 131 19.55 -10.66 13.20
N ASP A 132 20.39 -11.07 12.26
CA ASP A 132 21.08 -10.14 11.39
C ASP A 132 20.00 -9.35 10.63
N MET A 133 19.78 -8.08 11.04
CA MET A 133 18.74 -7.21 10.47
C MET A 133 18.87 -7.06 8.96
N LYS A 134 20.07 -7.31 8.41
CA LYS A 134 20.32 -7.32 6.96
C LYS A 134 19.75 -8.58 6.28
N LYS A 135 19.51 -9.66 7.04
CA LYS A 135 18.95 -10.91 6.54
C LYS A 135 17.44 -11.04 6.80
N LEU A 136 16.85 -10.10 7.54
CA LEU A 136 15.42 -10.10 7.76
C LEU A 136 14.73 -9.58 6.49
N ASP A 137 14.36 -10.49 5.61
CA ASP A 137 13.54 -10.18 4.45
C ASP A 137 12.10 -9.90 4.92
N LEU A 138 11.75 -8.62 5.00
CA LEU A 138 10.40 -8.17 5.33
C LEU A 138 9.44 -8.30 4.13
N GLY A 139 9.94 -8.79 2.99
CA GLY A 139 9.21 -8.76 1.74
C GLY A 139 8.97 -7.33 1.22
N ASP A 140 8.27 -7.21 0.11
CA ASP A 140 7.89 -5.93 -0.48
C ASP A 140 6.45 -5.55 -0.21
N THR A 141 5.66 -6.52 0.28
CA THR A 141 4.22 -6.37 0.53
C THR A 141 3.84 -6.92 1.92
N TYR A 142 2.70 -6.48 2.42
CA TYR A 142 2.07 -7.03 3.62
C TYR A 142 0.56 -7.14 3.44
N TYR A 143 -0.06 -8.03 4.21
CA TYR A 143 -1.50 -8.21 4.17
C TYR A 143 -2.18 -7.29 5.17
N VAL A 144 -3.20 -6.58 4.68
CA VAL A 144 -4.14 -5.82 5.49
C VAL A 144 -5.44 -6.63 5.55
N GLY A 145 -5.87 -6.96 6.76
CA GLY A 145 -7.20 -7.53 6.97
C GLY A 145 -8.28 -6.51 6.60
N ILE A 146 -9.23 -6.93 5.80
CA ILE A 146 -10.34 -6.08 5.37
C ILE A 146 -11.66 -6.71 5.75
N GLU A 147 -12.64 -5.88 6.10
CA GLU A 147 -14.03 -6.28 6.33
C GLU A 147 -14.85 -5.91 5.10
N LEU A 148 -14.61 -6.64 3.99
CA LEU A 148 -15.18 -6.34 2.68
C LEU A 148 -16.72 -6.31 2.70
N ASP A 149 -17.35 -7.17 3.47
CA ASP A 149 -18.81 -7.20 3.63
C ASP A 149 -19.35 -5.91 4.26
N LYS A 150 -18.65 -5.33 5.23
CA LYS A 150 -19.01 -4.05 5.82
C LYS A 150 -18.73 -2.89 4.87
N ALA A 151 -17.57 -2.88 4.21
CA ALA A 151 -17.23 -1.87 3.23
C ALA A 151 -18.25 -1.77 2.09
N LEU A 152 -18.79 -2.92 1.64
CA LEU A 152 -19.82 -2.96 0.60
C LEU A 152 -21.21 -2.52 1.09
N LYS A 153 -21.54 -2.74 2.37
CA LYS A 153 -22.81 -2.32 2.98
C LYS A 153 -22.84 -0.84 3.32
N GLU A 154 -21.69 -0.29 3.75
CA GLU A 154 -21.52 1.09 4.18
C GLU A 154 -20.37 1.76 3.42
N PRO A 155 -20.58 2.09 2.12
CA PRO A 155 -19.56 2.79 1.33
C PRO A 155 -19.20 4.14 1.97
N GLY A 156 -17.90 4.39 2.11
CA GLY A 156 -17.38 5.58 2.78
C GLY A 156 -17.24 5.45 4.30
N GLY A 157 -17.68 4.34 4.91
CA GLY A 157 -17.50 4.05 6.33
C GLY A 157 -16.06 3.66 6.70
N ASP A 158 -15.83 3.38 7.99
CA ASP A 158 -14.49 3.09 8.54
C ASP A 158 -13.86 1.81 7.96
N ALA A 159 -14.69 0.82 7.60
CA ALA A 159 -14.24 -0.42 7.00
C ALA A 159 -13.88 -0.28 5.51
N ASP A 160 -14.31 0.82 4.87
CA ASP A 160 -14.10 1.07 3.46
C ASP A 160 -12.79 1.82 3.22
N LEU A 161 -11.70 1.07 3.17
CA LEU A 161 -10.35 1.60 3.10
C LEU A 161 -10.08 2.34 1.80
N VAL A 162 -9.35 3.45 1.91
CA VAL A 162 -8.78 4.16 0.76
C VAL A 162 -7.64 3.33 0.17
N LEU A 163 -7.69 3.12 -1.13
CA LEU A 163 -6.72 2.34 -1.87
C LEU A 163 -5.49 3.17 -2.25
N ARG A 164 -4.37 2.47 -2.44
CA ARG A 164 -3.08 3.05 -2.86
C ARG A 164 -2.60 2.37 -4.13
N GLU A 165 -1.72 3.03 -4.83
CA GLU A 165 -1.03 2.45 -5.98
C GLU A 165 -0.38 1.10 -5.60
N PHE A 166 -0.51 0.11 -6.50
CA PHE A 166 -0.06 -1.27 -6.34
C PHE A 166 -0.79 -2.10 -5.28
N ASP A 167 -1.88 -1.60 -4.71
CA ASP A 167 -2.75 -2.43 -3.88
C ASP A 167 -3.32 -3.58 -4.71
N ARG A 168 -3.45 -4.74 -4.06
CA ARG A 168 -4.00 -5.95 -4.67
C ARG A 168 -5.09 -6.50 -3.77
N ILE A 169 -6.32 -6.46 -4.27
CA ILE A 169 -7.50 -6.98 -3.59
C ILE A 169 -7.69 -8.42 -4.00
N ILE A 170 -7.75 -9.33 -3.05
CA ILE A 170 -7.90 -10.76 -3.30
C ILE A 170 -9.18 -11.25 -2.63
N VAL A 171 -10.14 -11.71 -3.42
CA VAL A 171 -11.40 -12.27 -2.96
C VAL A 171 -11.37 -13.79 -3.21
N PRO A 172 -11.11 -14.62 -2.18
CA PRO A 172 -10.99 -16.06 -2.35
C PRO A 172 -12.35 -16.71 -2.65
N GLU A 173 -12.29 -17.92 -3.16
CA GLU A 173 -13.45 -18.77 -3.35
C GLU A 173 -13.89 -19.41 -2.03
N TYR A 174 -15.20 -19.54 -1.84
CA TYR A 174 -15.75 -20.34 -0.75
C TYR A 174 -15.67 -21.83 -1.12
N ASN A 175 -14.72 -22.52 -0.58
CA ASN A 175 -14.55 -23.96 -0.82
C ASN A 175 -15.19 -24.86 0.24
N GLY A 176 -15.79 -24.27 1.26
CA GLY A 176 -16.49 -25.01 2.32
C GLY A 176 -15.64 -26.03 3.06
N THR A 177 -14.31 -25.85 3.15
CA THR A 177 -13.42 -26.81 3.77
C THR A 177 -12.55 -26.20 4.87
N VAL A 178 -12.08 -27.06 5.78
CA VAL A 178 -11.11 -26.74 6.83
C VAL A 178 -9.85 -27.56 6.58
N LYS A 179 -8.71 -26.87 6.38
CA LYS A 179 -7.40 -27.50 6.26
C LYS A 179 -6.80 -27.71 7.65
N ILE A 180 -6.42 -28.95 7.94
CA ILE A 180 -5.78 -29.34 9.19
C ILE A 180 -4.33 -29.69 8.88
N SER A 181 -3.39 -28.99 9.51
CA SER A 181 -1.96 -29.15 9.31
C SER A 181 -1.19 -28.99 10.63
N GLY A 182 0.08 -29.35 10.63
CA GLY A 182 0.92 -29.34 11.82
C GLY A 182 1.08 -30.72 12.42
N ASP A 183 1.30 -30.81 13.74
CA ASP A 183 1.53 -32.08 14.44
C ASP A 183 0.21 -32.80 14.75
N VAL A 184 -0.41 -33.32 13.70
CA VAL A 184 -1.58 -34.21 13.72
C VAL A 184 -1.23 -35.52 13.05
N MET A 185 -1.97 -36.59 13.34
CA MET A 185 -1.62 -37.93 12.80
C MET A 185 -1.68 -37.97 11.27
N TYR A 186 -2.70 -37.37 10.66
CA TYR A 186 -2.89 -37.35 9.20
C TYR A 186 -3.35 -35.95 8.75
N PRO A 187 -2.40 -35.05 8.40
CA PRO A 187 -2.77 -33.76 7.83
C PRO A 187 -3.68 -33.91 6.63
N ASN A 188 -4.87 -33.28 6.67
CA ASN A 188 -5.87 -33.40 5.61
C ASN A 188 -6.73 -32.14 5.50
N THR A 189 -7.66 -32.17 4.58
CA THR A 189 -8.70 -31.14 4.40
C THR A 189 -10.05 -31.82 4.46
N VAL A 190 -10.93 -31.32 5.35
CA VAL A 190 -12.26 -31.87 5.57
C VAL A 190 -13.35 -30.83 5.32
N ALA A 191 -14.57 -31.25 5.05
CA ALA A 191 -15.69 -30.35 4.88
C ALA A 191 -15.93 -29.52 6.16
N TYR A 192 -16.24 -28.22 5.95
CA TYR A 192 -16.65 -27.37 7.05
C TYR A 192 -18.05 -27.72 7.52
N GLU A 193 -18.23 -27.91 8.82
CA GLU A 193 -19.53 -28.08 9.46
C GLU A 193 -19.76 -26.96 10.46
N LYS A 194 -20.88 -26.23 10.28
CA LYS A 194 -21.25 -25.13 11.17
C LYS A 194 -21.40 -25.59 12.62
N GLY A 195 -20.81 -24.85 13.54
CA GLY A 195 -20.89 -25.13 14.98
C GLY A 195 -19.90 -26.15 15.52
N ARG A 196 -19.09 -26.78 14.69
CA ARG A 196 -18.02 -27.67 15.15
C ARG A 196 -16.84 -26.89 15.72
N LYS A 197 -16.28 -27.39 16.83
CA LYS A 197 -15.09 -26.82 17.49
C LYS A 197 -13.79 -27.40 16.89
N ALA A 198 -12.67 -26.73 17.10
CA ALA A 198 -11.34 -27.15 16.61
C ALA A 198 -11.00 -28.60 16.91
N GLY A 199 -11.33 -29.08 18.13
CA GLY A 199 -11.09 -30.48 18.54
C GLY A 199 -11.77 -31.51 17.64
N TRP A 200 -12.98 -31.23 17.14
CA TRP A 200 -13.65 -32.10 16.21
C TRP A 200 -12.86 -32.25 14.90
N TYR A 201 -12.38 -31.14 14.35
CA TYR A 201 -11.56 -31.16 13.13
C TYR A 201 -10.24 -31.90 13.34
N ILE A 202 -9.58 -31.69 14.48
CA ILE A 202 -8.34 -32.40 14.82
C ILE A 202 -8.59 -33.90 14.88
N ASN A 203 -9.71 -34.37 15.42
CA ASN A 203 -10.08 -35.78 15.43
C ASN A 203 -10.29 -36.35 14.03
N GLN A 204 -10.82 -35.55 13.07
CA GLN A 204 -10.91 -35.94 11.65
C GLN A 204 -9.54 -36.11 11.00
N ALA A 205 -8.49 -35.52 11.57
CA ALA A 205 -7.10 -35.71 11.18
C ALA A 205 -6.38 -36.81 11.98
N GLY A 206 -7.13 -37.71 12.62
CA GLY A 206 -6.58 -38.82 13.44
C GLY A 206 -6.14 -38.37 14.84
N GLY A 207 -6.43 -37.13 15.25
CA GLY A 207 -6.03 -36.60 16.54
C GLY A 207 -4.66 -35.91 16.52
N TRP A 208 -4.20 -35.57 17.71
CA TRP A 208 -2.90 -34.90 17.92
C TRP A 208 -1.74 -35.85 17.64
N GLY A 209 -0.70 -35.33 16.99
CA GLY A 209 0.58 -36.01 16.85
C GLY A 209 1.35 -36.12 18.17
N ASN A 210 2.41 -36.92 18.16
CA ASN A 210 3.16 -37.25 19.39
C ASN A 210 3.92 -36.06 20.00
N ARG A 211 4.18 -35.03 19.21
CA ARG A 211 4.92 -33.83 19.64
C ARG A 211 4.02 -32.58 19.76
N ALA A 212 2.72 -32.78 19.61
CA ALA A 212 1.76 -31.70 19.72
C ALA A 212 1.78 -31.07 21.13
N LYS A 213 2.02 -29.78 21.21
CA LYS A 213 1.90 -29.03 22.46
C LYS A 213 0.40 -28.80 22.75
N LYS A 214 -0.14 -29.63 23.64
CA LYS A 214 -1.52 -29.48 24.13
C LYS A 214 -1.50 -28.41 25.20
N SER A 215 -1.81 -27.16 24.84
CA SER A 215 -2.03 -26.05 25.80
C SER A 215 -3.51 -25.89 26.06
#